data_d86bdbcbca01f5e3989e04e7c0a5299d
#
_entry.id   d86bdbcbca01f5e3989e04e7c0a5299d
#
_cell.length_a   1.000
_cell.length_b   1.000
_cell.length_c   1.000
_cell.angle_alpha   90.00
_cell.angle_beta   90.00
_cell.angle_gamma   90.00
#
_symmetry.space_group_name_H-M   'P 1'
#
loop_
_entity.id
_entity.type
_entity.pdbx_description
1 polymer ?
#
loop_
_entity_poly.entity_id
_entity_poly.type
_entity_poly.pdbx_seq_one_letter_code
_entity_poly.pdbx_strand_id
1 'polypeptide(L)'
;LVTWAFGHLVQLAMPEAYGYAGFRRENLPILPQEFKYIPRQIREGKEYKPDPGVLKQLKVIREVFDRSDRIVVATDAGREGEAIHRYIYNYLGCRKPCLRLWISSLTDRAIREGLDNLKIGSDYDNLYRAAEARAIADWEIGLNATQALSIAAGQGIYSLGRVQTPTLMMICSRYLENRDFTPQTYYRLKVTAEKDGTPFAAISELRYETLPAANAALGAVTATGTVEVADLQRREVSQEPPLLYD
;
A
#
# COMPACT_ATOMS: atom_id res chain seq x y z
N LEU A 1 4.95 -30.84 -12.76
CA LEU A 1 3.83 -30.10 -13.35
C LEU A 1 3.88 -28.66 -12.86
N VAL A 2 3.56 -27.69 -13.72
CA VAL A 2 3.51 -26.26 -13.37
C VAL A 2 2.15 -25.70 -13.75
N THR A 3 1.58 -24.89 -12.87
CA THR A 3 0.36 -24.10 -13.11
C THR A 3 0.53 -22.74 -12.45
N TRP A 4 -0.39 -21.81 -12.69
CA TRP A 4 -0.29 -20.44 -12.20
C TRP A 4 -1.66 -19.86 -11.83
N ALA A 5 -1.63 -18.76 -11.09
CA ALA A 5 -2.77 -17.87 -10.88
C ALA A 5 -2.48 -16.51 -11.53
N PHE A 6 -3.48 -15.89 -12.13
CA PHE A 6 -3.41 -14.54 -12.67
C PHE A 6 -4.12 -13.56 -11.71
N GLY A 7 -3.53 -13.36 -10.54
CA GLY A 7 -4.11 -12.64 -9.41
C GLY A 7 -5.07 -13.52 -8.59
N HIS A 8 -5.99 -12.90 -7.85
CA HIS A 8 -6.99 -13.64 -7.07
C HIS A 8 -7.99 -14.36 -7.99
N LEU A 9 -8.00 -15.69 -7.93
CA LEU A 9 -9.01 -16.53 -8.62
C LEU A 9 -10.22 -16.80 -7.71
N VAL A 10 -10.02 -16.70 -6.40
CA VAL A 10 -11.06 -16.89 -5.37
C VAL A 10 -11.12 -15.61 -4.54
N GLN A 11 -12.32 -15.20 -4.19
CA GLN A 11 -12.61 -13.98 -3.44
C GLN A 11 -13.69 -14.23 -2.38
N LEU A 12 -13.83 -13.30 -1.43
CA LEU A 12 -14.95 -13.28 -0.50
C LEU A 12 -16.26 -13.01 -1.27
N ALA A 13 -17.31 -13.72 -0.87
CA ALA A 13 -18.62 -13.53 -1.49
C ALA A 13 -19.22 -12.16 -1.15
N MET A 14 -20.05 -11.65 -2.03
CA MET A 14 -20.78 -10.39 -1.83
C MET A 14 -22.00 -10.61 -0.92
N PRO A 15 -22.62 -9.54 -0.37
CA PRO A 15 -23.74 -9.61 0.56
C PRO A 15 -24.90 -10.49 0.11
N GLU A 16 -25.15 -10.56 -1.18
CA GLU A 16 -26.23 -11.36 -1.76
C GLU A 16 -26.09 -12.84 -1.41
N ALA A 17 -24.87 -13.35 -1.29
CA ALA A 17 -24.61 -14.74 -0.90
C ALA A 17 -24.99 -15.06 0.54
N TYR A 18 -25.23 -14.02 1.35
CA TYR A 18 -25.68 -14.10 2.75
C TYR A 18 -27.14 -13.68 2.92
N GLY A 19 -27.87 -13.45 1.82
CA GLY A 19 -29.27 -13.06 1.84
C GLY A 19 -29.53 -11.56 1.90
N TYR A 20 -28.50 -10.72 1.81
CA TYR A 20 -28.62 -9.26 1.83
C TYR A 20 -28.59 -8.70 0.41
N ALA A 21 -29.74 -8.41 -0.16
CA ALA A 21 -29.82 -7.86 -1.50
C ALA A 21 -30.00 -6.34 -1.48
N GLY A 22 -29.17 -5.64 -2.28
CA GLY A 22 -29.23 -4.20 -2.47
C GLY A 22 -28.85 -3.39 -1.23
N PHE A 23 -28.85 -2.07 -1.39
CA PHE A 23 -28.48 -1.13 -0.30
C PHE A 23 -29.73 -0.82 0.52
N ARG A 24 -29.85 -1.41 1.70
CA ARG A 24 -30.98 -1.23 2.61
C ARG A 24 -30.49 -0.94 4.02
N ARG A 25 -31.06 0.09 4.65
CA ARG A 25 -30.67 0.54 5.99
C ARG A 25 -30.88 -0.55 7.05
N GLU A 26 -31.97 -1.31 6.91
CA GLU A 26 -32.30 -2.39 7.84
C GLU A 26 -31.30 -3.56 7.83
N ASN A 27 -30.49 -3.67 6.78
CA ASN A 27 -29.46 -4.71 6.67
C ASN A 27 -28.15 -4.35 7.36
N LEU A 28 -27.96 -3.08 7.73
CA LEU A 28 -26.69 -2.60 8.28
C LEU A 28 -26.64 -2.73 9.81
N PRO A 29 -25.50 -3.16 10.37
CA PRO A 29 -24.29 -3.62 9.67
C PRO A 29 -24.40 -5.07 9.18
N ILE A 30 -23.85 -5.36 8.00
CA ILE A 30 -23.74 -6.71 7.46
C ILE A 30 -22.46 -7.34 8.01
N LEU A 31 -22.61 -8.32 8.90
CA LEU A 31 -21.52 -9.00 9.58
C LEU A 31 -21.73 -10.52 9.50
N PRO A 32 -21.25 -11.18 8.43
CA PRO A 32 -21.39 -12.63 8.30
C PRO A 32 -20.64 -13.35 9.42
N GLN A 33 -21.24 -14.37 10.03
CA GLN A 33 -20.56 -15.21 11.01
C GLN A 33 -19.46 -16.08 10.37
N GLU A 34 -19.73 -16.54 9.15
CA GLU A 34 -18.78 -17.30 8.34
C GLU A 34 -18.69 -16.69 6.95
N PHE A 35 -17.47 -16.40 6.52
CA PHE A 35 -17.21 -15.88 5.19
C PHE A 35 -17.16 -17.00 4.15
N LYS A 36 -17.89 -16.82 3.06
CA LYS A 36 -17.90 -17.73 1.92
C LYS A 36 -16.87 -17.30 0.89
N TYR A 37 -16.14 -18.26 0.37
CA TYR A 37 -15.17 -18.06 -0.69
C TYR A 37 -15.76 -18.56 -2.02
N ILE A 38 -15.74 -17.71 -3.04
CA ILE A 38 -16.30 -18.00 -4.36
C ILE A 38 -15.29 -17.69 -5.46
N PRO A 39 -15.39 -18.31 -6.64
CA PRO A 39 -14.62 -17.87 -7.80
C PRO A 39 -14.85 -16.39 -8.07
N ARG A 40 -13.77 -15.68 -8.45
CA ARG A 40 -13.86 -14.27 -8.80
C ARG A 40 -14.97 -14.06 -9.82
N GLN A 41 -15.74 -13.01 -9.60
CA GLN A 41 -16.88 -12.65 -10.44
C GLN A 41 -16.54 -11.47 -11.34
N ILE A 42 -17.16 -11.44 -12.49
CA ILE A 42 -17.21 -10.30 -13.40
C ILE A 42 -18.63 -9.79 -13.54
N ARG A 43 -18.77 -8.51 -13.84
CA ARG A 43 -20.07 -7.90 -14.08
C ARG A 43 -20.49 -8.15 -15.53
N GLU A 44 -21.62 -8.80 -15.72
CA GLU A 44 -22.21 -9.02 -17.02
C GLU A 44 -23.61 -8.35 -17.06
N GLY A 45 -23.66 -7.16 -17.65
CA GLY A 45 -24.87 -6.33 -17.60
C GLY A 45 -25.17 -5.82 -16.19
N LYS A 46 -26.27 -6.29 -15.60
CA LYS A 46 -26.69 -5.96 -14.21
C LYS A 46 -26.33 -7.04 -13.18
N GLU A 47 -25.83 -8.17 -13.61
CA GLU A 47 -25.56 -9.34 -12.78
C GLU A 47 -24.04 -9.57 -12.60
N TYR A 48 -23.69 -10.18 -11.47
CA TYR A 48 -22.35 -10.70 -11.24
C TYR A 48 -22.33 -12.19 -11.46
N LYS A 49 -21.45 -12.66 -12.35
CA LYS A 49 -21.29 -14.07 -12.68
C LYS A 49 -19.84 -14.50 -12.50
N PRO A 50 -19.59 -15.77 -12.19
CA PRO A 50 -18.23 -16.29 -12.14
C PRO A 50 -17.49 -16.03 -13.46
N ASP A 51 -16.27 -15.52 -13.37
CA ASP A 51 -15.39 -15.29 -14.53
C ASP A 51 -15.09 -16.63 -15.22
N PRO A 52 -15.47 -16.84 -16.50
CA PRO A 52 -15.23 -18.10 -17.20
C PRO A 52 -13.74 -18.46 -17.30
N GLY A 53 -12.86 -17.46 -17.42
CA GLY A 53 -11.41 -17.65 -17.43
C GLY A 53 -10.90 -18.19 -16.10
N VAL A 54 -11.44 -17.66 -14.99
CA VAL A 54 -11.15 -18.14 -13.63
C VAL A 54 -11.62 -19.57 -13.43
N LEU A 55 -12.85 -19.90 -13.84
CA LEU A 55 -13.38 -21.26 -13.72
C LEU A 55 -12.52 -22.27 -14.50
N LYS A 56 -12.11 -21.92 -15.72
CA LYS A 56 -11.20 -22.73 -16.53
C LYS A 56 -9.87 -22.93 -15.81
N GLN A 57 -9.28 -21.88 -15.26
CA GLN A 57 -7.99 -21.97 -14.60
C GLN A 57 -8.08 -22.77 -13.28
N LEU A 58 -9.14 -22.60 -12.49
CA LEU A 58 -9.37 -23.40 -11.29
C LEU A 58 -9.49 -24.89 -11.61
N LYS A 59 -10.13 -25.24 -12.75
CA LYS A 59 -10.19 -26.61 -13.23
C LYS A 59 -8.80 -27.16 -13.56
N VAL A 60 -7.97 -26.40 -14.28
CA VAL A 60 -6.58 -26.77 -14.58
C VAL A 60 -5.78 -26.98 -13.30
N ILE A 61 -5.90 -26.06 -12.34
CA ILE A 61 -5.18 -26.16 -11.06
C ILE A 61 -5.62 -27.43 -10.31
N ARG A 62 -6.92 -27.74 -10.28
CA ARG A 62 -7.45 -28.97 -9.67
C ARG A 62 -6.82 -30.20 -10.30
N GLU A 63 -6.82 -30.29 -11.63
CA GLU A 63 -6.25 -31.44 -12.36
C GLU A 63 -4.74 -31.60 -12.07
N VAL A 64 -3.99 -30.50 -11.95
CA VAL A 64 -2.57 -30.52 -11.58
C VAL A 64 -2.40 -30.96 -10.12
N PHE A 65 -3.22 -30.44 -9.21
CA PHE A 65 -3.20 -30.84 -7.80
C PHE A 65 -3.47 -32.34 -7.65
N ASP A 66 -4.49 -32.86 -8.33
CA ASP A 66 -4.89 -34.27 -8.23
C ASP A 66 -3.74 -35.21 -8.67
N ARG A 67 -2.96 -34.80 -9.66
CA ARG A 67 -1.83 -35.55 -10.23
C ARG A 67 -0.49 -35.37 -9.50
N SER A 68 -0.45 -34.59 -8.44
CA SER A 68 0.78 -34.25 -7.70
C SER A 68 0.72 -34.84 -6.30
N ASP A 69 1.85 -35.29 -5.75
CA ASP A 69 1.95 -35.79 -4.37
C ASP A 69 2.12 -34.66 -3.35
N ARG A 70 2.75 -33.57 -3.77
CA ARG A 70 2.99 -32.37 -2.98
C ARG A 70 2.89 -31.13 -3.85
N ILE A 71 2.67 -29.97 -3.24
CA ILE A 71 2.53 -28.70 -3.91
C ILE A 71 3.68 -27.79 -3.49
N VAL A 72 4.42 -27.25 -4.48
CA VAL A 72 5.38 -26.16 -4.22
C VAL A 72 4.68 -24.84 -4.58
N VAL A 73 4.53 -24.00 -3.57
CA VAL A 73 3.89 -22.71 -3.69
C VAL A 73 4.92 -21.65 -4.03
N ALA A 74 4.84 -21.10 -5.22
CA ALA A 74 5.76 -20.12 -5.79
C ALA A 74 5.06 -18.77 -6.10
N THR A 75 3.97 -18.45 -5.40
CA THR A 75 3.36 -17.12 -5.44
C THR A 75 4.27 -16.11 -4.72
N ASP A 76 4.02 -14.82 -4.93
CA ASP A 76 4.84 -13.75 -4.37
C ASP A 76 5.14 -13.93 -2.87
N ALA A 77 6.36 -13.56 -2.48
CA ALA A 77 6.82 -13.64 -1.09
C ALA A 77 6.17 -12.52 -0.25
N GLY A 78 4.93 -12.70 0.12
CA GLY A 78 4.15 -11.72 0.86
C GLY A 78 2.76 -12.20 1.24
N ARG A 79 2.03 -11.36 1.98
CA ARG A 79 0.67 -11.65 2.44
C ARG A 79 -0.30 -11.96 1.30
N GLU A 80 -0.24 -11.19 0.22
CA GLU A 80 -1.14 -11.36 -0.94
C GLU A 80 -0.85 -12.67 -1.67
N GLY A 81 0.44 -12.98 -1.92
CA GLY A 81 0.80 -14.25 -2.55
C GLY A 81 0.39 -15.45 -1.72
N GLU A 82 0.49 -15.37 -0.40
CA GLU A 82 0.03 -16.45 0.49
C GLU A 82 -1.51 -16.57 0.46
N ALA A 83 -2.25 -15.44 0.48
CA ALA A 83 -3.70 -15.43 0.36
C ALA A 83 -4.18 -16.04 -0.96
N ILE A 84 -3.57 -15.67 -2.10
CA ILE A 84 -3.91 -16.22 -3.42
C ILE A 84 -3.82 -17.75 -3.40
N HIS A 85 -2.70 -18.27 -2.89
CA HIS A 85 -2.53 -19.72 -2.80
C HIS A 85 -3.56 -20.37 -1.88
N ARG A 86 -3.69 -19.89 -0.64
CA ARG A 86 -4.56 -20.51 0.38
C ARG A 86 -6.02 -20.48 -0.01
N TYR A 87 -6.48 -19.40 -0.62
CA TYR A 87 -7.87 -19.32 -1.11
C TYR A 87 -8.15 -20.38 -2.18
N ILE A 88 -7.23 -20.58 -3.13
CA ILE A 88 -7.36 -21.62 -4.15
C ILE A 88 -7.31 -23.01 -3.51
N TYR A 89 -6.31 -23.23 -2.64
CA TYR A 89 -6.09 -24.51 -1.96
C TYR A 89 -7.32 -24.94 -1.15
N ASN A 90 -7.86 -24.03 -0.35
CA ASN A 90 -9.05 -24.28 0.48
C ASN A 90 -10.31 -24.43 -0.39
N TYR A 91 -10.50 -23.57 -1.38
CA TYR A 91 -11.64 -23.64 -2.29
C TYR A 91 -11.71 -24.97 -3.07
N LEU A 92 -10.55 -25.47 -3.49
CA LEU A 92 -10.47 -26.76 -4.17
C LEU A 92 -10.52 -27.96 -3.21
N GLY A 93 -10.57 -27.75 -1.90
CA GLY A 93 -10.57 -28.80 -0.88
C GLY A 93 -9.29 -29.64 -0.86
N CYS A 94 -8.16 -29.06 -1.28
CA CYS A 94 -6.89 -29.77 -1.32
C CYS A 94 -6.36 -30.02 0.10
N ARG A 95 -5.74 -31.18 0.34
CA ARG A 95 -5.15 -31.57 1.63
C ARG A 95 -3.71 -32.07 1.48
N LYS A 96 -3.11 -31.87 0.31
CA LYS A 96 -1.75 -32.35 0.02
C LYS A 96 -0.72 -31.48 0.71
N PRO A 97 0.45 -32.05 1.09
CA PRO A 97 1.54 -31.29 1.70
C PRO A 97 1.98 -30.12 0.82
N CYS A 98 2.16 -28.95 1.42
CA CYS A 98 2.64 -27.75 0.73
C CYS A 98 4.05 -27.40 1.21
N LEU A 99 4.91 -27.07 0.27
CA LEU A 99 6.20 -26.44 0.50
C LEU A 99 6.17 -25.03 -0.10
N ARG A 100 6.83 -24.10 0.54
CA ARG A 100 6.85 -22.67 0.16
C ARG A 100 8.20 -22.30 -0.43
N LEU A 101 8.22 -21.87 -1.69
CA LEU A 101 9.32 -21.14 -2.29
C LEU A 101 9.20 -19.67 -1.89
N TRP A 102 10.15 -19.20 -1.10
CA TRP A 102 10.15 -17.83 -0.59
C TRP A 102 11.36 -17.07 -1.11
N ILE A 103 11.16 -16.32 -2.18
CA ILE A 103 12.21 -15.53 -2.85
C ILE A 103 11.70 -14.13 -3.14
N SER A 104 12.56 -13.13 -3.06
CA SER A 104 12.30 -11.73 -3.41
C SER A 104 12.95 -11.31 -4.73
N SER A 105 13.66 -12.23 -5.39
CA SER A 105 14.33 -12.00 -6.68
C SER A 105 14.07 -13.16 -7.62
N LEU A 106 13.89 -12.85 -8.91
CA LEU A 106 13.65 -13.83 -9.96
C LEU A 106 14.90 -14.15 -10.80
N THR A 107 16.10 -13.91 -10.26
CA THR A 107 17.33 -14.35 -10.90
C THR A 107 17.47 -15.87 -10.82
N ASP A 108 18.10 -16.48 -11.83
CA ASP A 108 18.33 -17.94 -11.87
C ASP A 108 18.99 -18.47 -10.59
N ARG A 109 19.92 -17.68 -10.03
CA ARG A 109 20.58 -18.00 -8.77
C ARG A 109 19.59 -18.04 -7.60
N ALA A 110 18.79 -16.99 -7.43
CA ALA A 110 17.82 -16.91 -6.34
C ALA A 110 16.75 -18.00 -6.44
N ILE A 111 16.31 -18.33 -7.66
CA ILE A 111 15.35 -19.42 -7.89
C ILE A 111 15.95 -20.77 -7.49
N ARG A 112 17.19 -21.08 -7.90
CA ARG A 112 17.88 -22.33 -7.53
C ARG A 112 18.07 -22.44 -6.02
N GLU A 113 18.67 -21.42 -5.42
CA GLU A 113 18.86 -21.36 -3.96
C GLU A 113 17.54 -21.50 -3.19
N GLY A 114 16.46 -20.87 -3.68
CA GLY A 114 15.14 -20.97 -3.09
C GLY A 114 14.53 -22.38 -3.21
N LEU A 115 14.70 -23.06 -4.35
CA LEU A 115 14.24 -24.43 -4.55
C LEU A 115 14.99 -25.43 -3.68
N ASP A 116 16.28 -25.19 -3.44
CA ASP A 116 17.11 -26.02 -2.54
C ASP A 116 16.74 -25.79 -1.07
N ASN A 117 16.10 -24.65 -0.73
CA ASN A 117 15.76 -24.23 0.62
C ASN A 117 14.26 -24.04 0.83
N LEU A 118 13.42 -24.89 0.26
CA LEU A 118 11.98 -24.85 0.42
C LEU A 118 11.57 -24.92 1.91
N LYS A 119 10.61 -24.07 2.29
CA LYS A 119 10.07 -24.02 3.65
C LYS A 119 8.79 -24.83 3.77
N ILE A 120 8.44 -25.23 4.98
CA ILE A 120 7.17 -25.92 5.24
C ILE A 120 6.02 -24.90 5.12
N GLY A 121 4.95 -25.26 4.41
CA GLY A 121 3.83 -24.35 4.16
C GLY A 121 3.16 -23.87 5.45
N SER A 122 3.09 -24.70 6.51
CA SER A 122 2.49 -24.30 7.80
C SER A 122 3.25 -23.19 8.53
N ASP A 123 4.52 -22.95 8.24
CA ASP A 123 5.27 -21.84 8.82
C ASP A 123 4.68 -20.48 8.46
N TYR A 124 3.87 -20.44 7.39
CA TYR A 124 3.21 -19.24 6.87
C TYR A 124 1.72 -19.12 7.27
N ASP A 125 1.22 -19.97 8.18
CA ASP A 125 -0.18 -19.93 8.60
C ASP A 125 -0.56 -18.59 9.26
N ASN A 126 0.32 -18.03 10.07
CA ASN A 126 0.06 -16.72 10.68
C ASN A 126 0.07 -15.59 9.65
N LEU A 127 0.90 -15.69 8.61
CA LEU A 127 0.90 -14.75 7.49
C LEU A 127 -0.42 -14.81 6.70
N TYR A 128 -0.91 -16.03 6.45
CA TYR A 128 -2.22 -16.25 5.84
C TYR A 128 -3.35 -15.67 6.70
N ARG A 129 -3.37 -15.97 8.01
CA ARG A 129 -4.38 -15.42 8.94
C ARG A 129 -4.38 -13.88 8.96
N ALA A 130 -3.20 -13.26 8.90
CA ALA A 130 -3.08 -11.81 8.81
C ALA A 130 -3.63 -11.26 7.49
N ALA A 131 -3.42 -11.95 6.36
CA ALA A 131 -3.98 -11.59 5.06
C ALA A 131 -5.51 -11.74 5.05
N GLU A 132 -6.03 -12.84 5.56
CA GLU A 132 -7.45 -13.13 5.67
C GLU A 132 -8.19 -12.12 6.57
N ALA A 133 -7.64 -11.85 7.76
CA ALA A 133 -8.20 -10.87 8.68
C ALA A 133 -8.25 -9.47 8.04
N ARG A 134 -7.23 -9.10 7.28
CA ARG A 134 -7.22 -7.85 6.51
C ARG A 134 -8.30 -7.84 5.43
N ALA A 135 -8.44 -8.92 4.67
CA ALA A 135 -9.46 -9.01 3.62
C ALA A 135 -10.87 -8.92 4.18
N ILE A 136 -11.13 -9.58 5.32
CA ILE A 136 -12.40 -9.51 6.05
C ILE A 136 -12.66 -8.07 6.55
N ALA A 137 -11.69 -7.45 7.20
CA ALA A 137 -11.82 -6.08 7.68
C ALA A 137 -12.07 -5.08 6.53
N ASP A 138 -11.36 -5.23 5.40
CA ASP A 138 -11.57 -4.39 4.22
C ASP A 138 -12.96 -4.62 3.61
N TRP A 139 -13.47 -5.85 3.64
CA TRP A 139 -14.82 -6.18 3.19
C TRP A 139 -15.89 -5.58 4.13
N GLU A 140 -15.79 -5.82 5.43
CA GLU A 140 -16.77 -5.34 6.43
C GLU A 140 -16.83 -3.82 6.47
N ILE A 141 -15.69 -3.15 6.60
CA ILE A 141 -15.62 -1.69 6.68
C ILE A 141 -16.01 -1.07 5.34
N GLY A 142 -15.39 -1.51 4.26
CA GLY A 142 -15.60 -0.92 2.94
C GLY A 142 -17.05 -1.05 2.47
N LEU A 143 -17.63 -2.22 2.68
CA LEU A 143 -19.00 -2.50 2.23
C LEU A 143 -20.04 -1.77 3.09
N ASN A 144 -19.97 -1.92 4.40
CA ASN A 144 -20.95 -1.28 5.30
C ASN A 144 -20.87 0.25 5.23
N ALA A 145 -19.66 0.82 5.22
CA ALA A 145 -19.48 2.26 5.12
C ALA A 145 -19.94 2.82 3.75
N THR A 146 -19.65 2.10 2.67
CA THR A 146 -20.12 2.47 1.32
C THR A 146 -21.65 2.47 1.26
N GLN A 147 -22.31 1.42 1.78
CA GLN A 147 -23.76 1.35 1.80
C GLN A 147 -24.37 2.44 2.70
N ALA A 148 -23.85 2.62 3.91
CA ALA A 148 -24.35 3.61 4.84
C ALA A 148 -24.27 5.04 4.27
N LEU A 149 -23.12 5.41 3.68
CA LEU A 149 -22.95 6.72 3.07
C LEU A 149 -23.85 6.91 1.84
N SER A 150 -23.96 5.90 0.99
CA SER A 150 -24.78 5.97 -0.22
C SER A 150 -26.28 6.09 0.12
N ILE A 151 -26.76 5.38 1.15
CA ILE A 151 -28.13 5.49 1.66
C ILE A 151 -28.36 6.88 2.27
N ALA A 152 -27.41 7.41 3.05
CA ALA A 152 -27.53 8.73 3.66
C ALA A 152 -27.55 9.86 2.62
N ALA A 153 -26.80 9.70 1.52
CA ALA A 153 -26.76 10.68 0.42
C ALA A 153 -28.06 10.64 -0.45
N GLY A 154 -28.83 9.56 -0.38
CA GLY A 154 -30.11 9.42 -1.07
C GLY A 154 -30.03 9.11 -2.56
N GLN A 155 -28.91 9.36 -3.21
CA GLN A 155 -28.68 9.04 -4.64
C GLN A 155 -27.21 8.77 -4.92
N GLY A 156 -26.92 7.92 -5.89
CA GLY A 156 -25.55 7.56 -6.27
C GLY A 156 -24.91 6.50 -5.36
N ILE A 157 -23.69 6.11 -5.71
CA ILE A 157 -22.87 5.19 -4.92
C ILE A 157 -21.60 5.95 -4.50
N TYR A 158 -21.41 6.08 -3.21
CA TYR A 158 -20.25 6.74 -2.61
C TYR A 158 -19.36 5.67 -1.97
N SER A 159 -18.34 5.28 -2.71
CA SER A 159 -17.42 4.26 -2.28
C SER A 159 -16.52 4.76 -1.15
N LEU A 160 -16.47 4.00 -0.08
CA LEU A 160 -15.54 4.19 1.04
C LEU A 160 -14.62 2.97 1.18
N GLY A 161 -13.39 3.21 1.56
CA GLY A 161 -12.44 2.14 1.78
C GLY A 161 -11.26 2.59 2.62
N ARG A 162 -10.66 1.64 3.29
CA ARG A 162 -9.56 1.87 4.23
C ARG A 162 -8.33 2.53 3.59
N VAL A 163 -8.06 2.30 2.33
CA VAL A 163 -6.93 2.88 1.60
C VAL A 163 -7.38 4.03 0.70
N GLN A 164 -8.41 3.82 -0.11
CA GLN A 164 -8.84 4.81 -1.11
C GLN A 164 -9.32 6.12 -0.48
N THR A 165 -10.06 6.05 0.63
CA THR A 165 -10.62 7.26 1.26
C THR A 165 -9.54 8.15 1.88
N PRO A 166 -8.59 7.64 2.68
CA PRO A 166 -7.47 8.45 3.16
C PRO A 166 -6.61 9.01 2.02
N THR A 167 -6.36 8.22 0.97
CA THR A 167 -5.60 8.68 -0.19
C THR A 167 -6.30 9.85 -0.90
N LEU A 168 -7.60 9.72 -1.14
CA LEU A 168 -8.40 10.81 -1.71
C LEU A 168 -8.38 12.05 -0.81
N MET A 169 -8.52 11.87 0.51
CA MET A 169 -8.46 12.96 1.48
C MET A 169 -7.14 13.70 1.43
N MET A 170 -6.01 12.99 1.34
CA MET A 170 -4.68 13.60 1.20
C MET A 170 -4.59 14.46 -0.07
N ILE A 171 -5.09 13.96 -1.20
CA ILE A 171 -5.11 14.68 -2.48
C ILE A 171 -6.00 15.93 -2.37
N CYS A 172 -7.20 15.79 -1.82
CA CYS A 172 -8.13 16.90 -1.64
C CYS A 172 -7.56 17.97 -0.69
N SER A 173 -6.97 17.57 0.44
CA SER A 173 -6.32 18.48 1.38
C SER A 173 -5.20 19.27 0.69
N ARG A 174 -4.35 18.58 -0.06
CA ARG A 174 -3.27 19.23 -0.80
C ARG A 174 -3.78 20.20 -1.88
N TYR A 175 -4.86 19.81 -2.56
CA TYR A 175 -5.51 20.69 -3.53
C TYR A 175 -6.05 21.97 -2.87
N LEU A 176 -6.73 21.84 -1.71
CA LEU A 176 -7.28 22.97 -0.96
C LEU A 176 -6.16 23.88 -0.43
N GLU A 177 -5.11 23.31 0.16
CA GLU A 177 -3.93 24.05 0.59
C GLU A 177 -3.30 24.86 -0.54
N ASN A 178 -3.21 24.26 -1.74
CA ASN A 178 -2.67 24.97 -2.91
C ASN A 178 -3.61 26.05 -3.44
N ARG A 179 -4.93 25.77 -3.50
CA ARG A 179 -5.95 26.72 -3.97
C ARG A 179 -6.05 27.95 -3.07
N ASP A 180 -6.01 27.71 -1.76
CA ASP A 180 -6.21 28.74 -0.74
C ASP A 180 -4.86 29.31 -0.24
N PHE A 181 -3.75 28.94 -0.92
CA PHE A 181 -2.41 29.38 -0.54
C PHE A 181 -2.26 30.89 -0.69
N THR A 182 -1.95 31.54 0.41
CA THR A 182 -1.60 32.96 0.44
C THR A 182 -0.08 33.10 0.56
N PRO A 183 0.58 33.64 -0.46
CA PRO A 183 2.02 33.85 -0.41
C PRO A 183 2.41 34.78 0.74
N GLN A 184 3.37 34.35 1.53
CA GLN A 184 3.97 35.17 2.57
C GLN A 184 5.39 35.56 2.18
N THR A 185 5.64 36.85 2.11
CA THR A 185 6.99 37.37 1.84
C THR A 185 7.76 37.40 3.15
N TYR A 186 8.98 36.89 3.11
CA TYR A 186 9.94 37.02 4.21
C TYR A 186 11.31 37.36 3.63
N TYR A 187 12.16 37.91 4.47
CA TYR A 187 13.50 38.34 4.13
C TYR A 187 14.52 37.55 4.92
N ARG A 188 15.66 37.26 4.31
CA ARG A 188 16.81 36.65 4.97
C ARG A 188 18.05 37.45 4.63
N LEU A 189 18.98 37.52 5.55
CA LEU A 189 20.28 38.17 5.29
C LEU A 189 21.22 37.17 4.64
N LYS A 190 21.88 37.60 3.56
CA LYS A 190 23.01 36.89 2.96
C LYS A 190 24.27 37.73 3.15
N VAL A 191 25.23 37.16 3.82
CA VAL A 191 26.57 37.78 4.00
C VAL A 191 27.54 37.05 3.09
N THR A 192 28.33 37.81 2.35
CA THR A 192 29.49 37.30 1.64
C THR A 192 30.74 37.84 2.35
N ALA A 193 31.56 36.95 2.79
CA ALA A 193 32.85 37.29 3.48
C ALA A 193 33.99 36.55 2.80
N GLU A 194 35.20 37.00 3.07
CA GLU A 194 36.45 36.43 2.55
C GLU A 194 37.42 36.18 3.69
N LYS A 195 38.05 35.03 3.66
CA LYS A 195 39.15 34.70 4.56
C LYS A 195 40.29 34.09 3.76
N ASP A 196 41.47 34.67 3.92
CA ASP A 196 42.70 34.20 3.25
C ASP A 196 42.51 34.00 1.71
N GLY A 197 41.82 34.95 1.05
CA GLY A 197 41.55 34.91 -0.37
C GLY A 197 40.40 33.92 -0.78
N THR A 198 39.76 33.25 0.17
CA THR A 198 38.67 32.33 -0.09
C THR A 198 37.32 32.96 0.27
N PRO A 199 36.47 33.24 -0.72
CA PRO A 199 35.13 33.76 -0.46
C PRO A 199 34.20 32.68 0.06
N PHE A 200 33.35 33.03 1.00
CA PHE A 200 32.24 32.19 1.48
C PHE A 200 30.99 33.00 1.70
N ALA A 201 29.81 32.34 1.60
CA ALA A 201 28.53 32.96 1.83
C ALA A 201 27.84 32.28 3.00
N ALA A 202 27.23 33.08 3.87
CA ALA A 202 26.36 32.61 4.94
C ALA A 202 24.98 33.23 4.77
N ILE A 203 23.93 32.47 5.15
CA ILE A 203 22.55 32.93 5.11
C ILE A 203 22.01 32.86 6.53
N SER A 204 21.28 33.90 6.97
CA SER A 204 20.66 33.94 8.30
C SER A 204 19.67 32.80 8.46
N GLU A 205 19.68 32.13 9.59
CA GLU A 205 18.60 31.20 9.96
C GLU A 205 17.30 31.94 10.24
N LEU A 206 17.41 33.13 10.85
CA LEU A 206 16.25 34.01 11.12
C LEU A 206 15.66 34.50 9.81
N ARG A 207 14.31 34.47 9.81
CA ARG A 207 13.47 35.09 8.78
C ARG A 207 12.85 36.36 9.33
N TYR A 208 12.87 37.42 8.55
CA TYR A 208 12.30 38.71 8.91
C TYR A 208 11.01 38.87 8.12
N GLU A 209 9.91 39.15 8.79
CA GLU A 209 8.59 39.30 8.14
C GLU A 209 8.44 40.63 7.40
N THR A 210 9.26 41.64 7.76
CA THR A 210 9.22 42.96 7.12
C THR A 210 10.56 43.39 6.63
N LEU A 211 10.60 44.16 5.55
CA LEU A 211 11.81 44.74 5.00
C LEU A 211 12.53 45.72 5.97
N PRO A 212 11.81 46.58 6.74
CA PRO A 212 12.48 47.42 7.74
C PRO A 212 13.21 46.62 8.83
N ALA A 213 12.62 45.49 9.30
CA ALA A 213 13.28 44.65 10.28
C ALA A 213 14.53 43.97 9.70
N ALA A 214 14.47 43.51 8.45
CA ALA A 214 15.65 42.97 7.75
C ALA A 214 16.75 44.02 7.54
N ASN A 215 16.37 45.24 7.16
CA ASN A 215 17.31 46.31 6.95
C ASN A 215 17.96 46.77 8.26
N ALA A 216 17.22 46.80 9.36
CA ALA A 216 17.80 47.13 10.69
C ALA A 216 18.85 46.06 11.10
N ALA A 217 18.55 44.79 10.92
CA ALA A 217 19.48 43.70 11.18
C ALA A 217 20.68 43.72 10.23
N LEU A 218 20.48 44.03 8.95
CA LEU A 218 21.56 44.23 7.99
C LEU A 218 22.47 45.36 8.40
N GLY A 219 21.92 46.51 8.82
CA GLY A 219 22.69 47.65 9.32
C GLY A 219 23.56 47.32 10.53
N ALA A 220 23.03 46.54 11.48
CA ALA A 220 23.76 46.08 12.64
C ALA A 220 24.94 45.16 12.27
N VAL A 221 24.75 44.23 11.34
CA VAL A 221 25.83 43.34 10.86
C VAL A 221 26.87 44.11 10.06
N THR A 222 26.46 45.07 9.22
CA THR A 222 27.36 45.84 8.39
C THR A 222 28.22 46.80 9.23
N ALA A 223 27.68 47.31 10.33
CA ALA A 223 28.42 48.22 11.23
C ALA A 223 29.60 47.55 11.94
N THR A 224 29.57 46.23 12.13
CA THR A 224 30.68 45.46 12.73
C THR A 224 31.86 45.24 11.77
N GLY A 225 31.59 45.24 10.44
CA GLY A 225 32.63 45.08 9.40
C GLY A 225 33.33 43.71 9.37
N THR A 226 33.11 42.89 10.37
CA THR A 226 33.70 41.55 10.54
C THR A 226 32.70 40.55 10.98
N VAL A 227 32.92 39.28 10.61
CA VAL A 227 32.12 38.13 11.07
C VAL A 227 33.06 37.13 11.75
N GLU A 228 32.63 36.58 12.86
CA GLU A 228 33.35 35.56 13.59
C GLU A 228 32.61 34.20 13.44
N VAL A 229 33.39 33.14 13.18
CA VAL A 229 32.85 31.78 13.15
C VAL A 229 32.76 31.27 14.60
N ALA A 230 31.58 31.28 15.17
CA ALA A 230 31.35 30.89 16.56
C ALA A 230 31.45 29.37 16.78
N ASP A 231 31.09 28.57 15.79
CA ASP A 231 31.19 27.13 15.86
C ASP A 231 31.43 26.54 14.46
N LEU A 232 32.20 25.46 14.41
CA LEU A 232 32.46 24.69 13.20
C LEU A 232 32.26 23.21 13.48
N GLN A 233 31.18 22.66 12.93
CA GLN A 233 30.90 21.24 13.03
C GLN A 233 31.27 20.52 11.73
N ARG A 234 32.22 19.61 11.82
CA ARG A 234 32.55 18.70 10.73
C ARG A 234 31.86 17.37 10.96
N ARG A 235 30.97 16.99 10.06
CA ARG A 235 30.25 15.73 10.11
C ARG A 235 30.58 14.90 8.89
N GLU A 236 31.10 13.70 9.10
CA GLU A 236 31.19 12.71 8.04
C GLU A 236 29.82 11.99 7.93
N VAL A 237 29.26 12.03 6.76
CA VAL A 237 28.00 11.34 6.45
C VAL A 237 28.29 10.29 5.40
N SER A 238 28.15 9.02 5.77
CA SER A 238 28.10 7.92 4.81
C SER A 238 26.68 7.78 4.30
N GLN A 239 26.46 8.03 3.02
CA GLN A 239 25.18 7.82 2.37
C GLN A 239 25.28 6.56 1.52
N GLU A 240 24.60 5.52 1.95
CA GLU A 240 24.45 4.34 1.13
C GLU A 240 23.56 4.65 -0.08
N PRO A 241 23.81 4.01 -1.23
CA PRO A 241 22.93 4.15 -2.38
C PRO A 241 21.51 3.67 -1.98
N PRO A 242 20.44 4.29 -2.54
CA PRO A 242 19.10 3.85 -2.27
C PRO A 242 18.93 2.38 -2.70
N LEU A 243 18.16 1.63 -1.92
CA LEU A 243 17.80 0.26 -2.28
C LEU A 243 17.09 0.27 -3.64
N LEU A 244 17.39 -0.73 -4.45
CA LEU A 244 16.64 -0.95 -5.68
C LEU A 244 15.18 -1.24 -5.31
N TYR A 245 14.27 -0.69 -6.07
CA TYR A 245 12.86 -1.05 -5.96
C TYR A 245 12.71 -2.52 -6.33
N ASP A 246 12.05 -3.27 -5.45
CA ASP A 246 11.64 -4.65 -5.71
C ASP A 246 10.47 -4.71 -6.70
#